data_b1788d73bf3bf414e8bf20c4f483499e
#
_entry.id   b1788d73bf3bf414e8bf20c4f483499e
#
_cell.length_a   1.000
_cell.length_b   1.000
_cell.length_c   1.000
_cell.angle_alpha   90.00
_cell.angle_beta   90.00
_cell.angle_gamma   90.00
#
_symmetry.space_group_name_H-M   'P 1'
#
loop_
_entity.id
_entity.type
_entity.pdbx_description
1 polymer ?
#
loop_
_entity_poly.entity_id
_entity_poly.type
_entity_poly.pdbx_seq_one_letter_code
_entity_poly.pdbx_strand_id
1 'polypeptide(L)'
;MRKEYLIYKLSDEVKNSCKIPREAFTKYGVKRGLRNEDGTGVLVGLTNIGNVVGYERNDDGSLRPCPGRLYYRGYELDDLVTPLLKEKRFGFEEIAYLLLSGNLPDDEELTAFRELINENMPLDHRTIVHIIDLEGSNIMNILARCVLEMYTFDPNPDDISRDNLMRQSIELIAKFPTIIAYAYNIYRHSMQGSSLNVRHPRENMTIAENFLYMLKDENFTELDARMLDLLLIIQAEHGGGNNSTFTVRVISSTRTDTYSSIAAGIGSLKGPLHGGANIKAINMFHHLKEQISDWTNIDEIDTYLNRMLNKEAYDKSGLVYGIGHAVYTMSDPRAVELKKLAGELAKEKGMVKEYNFLELIEQEGVKCVSAFRKTTKPICANLDFYSGFIYEMIGLPQEIYTPIFAMARIVGWTAHRIEELNFEGRRIIRPAYKNILEQKSYVPIKDR
;
A
#
# COMPACT_ATOMS: atom_id res chain seq x y z
N MET A 1 -40.64 -17.58 13.02
CA MET A 1 -39.86 -16.32 13.06
C MET A 1 -39.46 -15.98 11.61
N ARG A 2 -39.72 -14.77 11.14
CA ARG A 2 -39.29 -14.36 9.79
C ARG A 2 -37.77 -14.31 9.77
N LYS A 3 -37.14 -14.78 8.68
CA LYS A 3 -35.66 -14.86 8.56
C LYS A 3 -34.98 -13.50 8.79
N GLU A 4 -35.57 -12.43 8.28
CA GLU A 4 -35.07 -11.04 8.47
C GLU A 4 -35.06 -10.63 9.94
N TYR A 5 -36.10 -10.99 10.72
CA TYR A 5 -36.15 -10.71 12.15
C TYR A 5 -35.04 -11.45 12.92
N LEU A 6 -34.73 -12.71 12.51
CA LEU A 6 -33.64 -13.47 13.13
C LEU A 6 -32.27 -12.80 12.89
N ILE A 7 -32.01 -12.33 11.66
CA ILE A 7 -30.77 -11.60 11.32
C ILE A 7 -30.66 -10.34 12.20
N TYR A 8 -31.76 -9.58 12.31
CA TYR A 8 -31.77 -8.37 13.15
C TYR A 8 -31.49 -8.70 14.62
N LYS A 9 -32.17 -9.71 15.17
CA LYS A 9 -31.96 -10.18 16.55
C LYS A 9 -30.51 -10.58 16.79
N LEU A 10 -29.92 -11.41 15.93
CA LEU A 10 -28.52 -11.84 16.02
C LEU A 10 -27.55 -10.64 15.96
N SER A 11 -27.82 -9.69 15.07
CA SER A 11 -27.03 -8.46 14.95
C SER A 11 -27.09 -7.61 16.20
N ASP A 12 -28.23 -7.53 16.87
CA ASP A 12 -28.37 -6.76 18.14
C ASP A 12 -27.65 -7.45 19.29
N GLU A 13 -27.74 -8.77 19.40
CA GLU A 13 -27.02 -9.57 20.40
C GLU A 13 -25.49 -9.43 20.27
N VAL A 14 -24.94 -9.25 19.07
CA VAL A 14 -23.50 -9.03 18.81
C VAL A 14 -22.99 -7.78 19.51
N LYS A 15 -23.79 -6.72 19.67
CA LYS A 15 -23.39 -5.48 20.36
C LYS A 15 -22.91 -5.73 21.79
N ASN A 16 -23.50 -6.71 22.46
CA ASN A 16 -23.15 -7.08 23.84
C ASN A 16 -22.11 -8.20 23.88
N SER A 17 -22.28 -9.23 23.05
CA SER A 17 -21.37 -10.40 23.05
C SER A 17 -19.95 -10.09 22.56
N CYS A 18 -19.77 -9.08 21.67
CA CYS A 18 -18.47 -8.64 21.19
C CYS A 18 -17.87 -7.49 21.98
N LYS A 19 -18.47 -7.09 23.11
CA LYS A 19 -17.98 -5.98 23.92
C LYS A 19 -16.77 -6.41 24.75
N ILE A 20 -15.60 -5.86 24.40
CA ILE A 20 -14.37 -6.03 25.17
C ILE A 20 -14.05 -4.70 25.86
N PRO A 21 -14.08 -4.62 27.22
CA PRO A 21 -13.76 -3.41 27.95
C PRO A 21 -12.33 -2.96 27.66
N ARG A 22 -12.12 -1.64 27.52
CA ARG A 22 -10.79 -1.09 27.24
C ARG A 22 -9.77 -1.41 28.33
N GLU A 23 -10.23 -1.47 29.57
CA GLU A 23 -9.43 -1.79 30.75
C GLU A 23 -8.87 -3.22 30.73
N ALA A 24 -9.53 -4.14 30.00
CA ALA A 24 -9.07 -5.51 29.87
C ALA A 24 -7.71 -5.60 29.17
N PHE A 25 -7.45 -4.72 28.20
CA PHE A 25 -6.17 -4.70 27.50
C PHE A 25 -5.02 -4.37 28.46
N THR A 26 -5.17 -3.38 29.31
CA THR A 26 -4.19 -3.02 30.34
C THR A 26 -4.10 -4.11 31.42
N LYS A 27 -5.25 -4.61 31.91
CA LYS A 27 -5.30 -5.66 32.92
C LYS A 27 -4.54 -6.92 32.54
N TYR A 28 -4.60 -7.32 31.28
CA TYR A 28 -3.93 -8.54 30.78
C TYR A 28 -2.64 -8.26 30.02
N GLY A 29 -2.14 -7.03 30.00
CA GLY A 29 -0.91 -6.65 29.31
C GLY A 29 -0.96 -6.84 27.79
N VAL A 30 -2.16 -6.76 27.18
CA VAL A 30 -2.36 -6.99 25.73
C VAL A 30 -1.86 -5.82 24.92
N LYS A 31 -0.98 -6.09 23.98
CA LYS A 31 -0.44 -5.10 23.02
C LYS A 31 -1.41 -4.91 21.86
N ARG A 32 -2.37 -3.99 22.03
CA ARG A 32 -3.44 -3.75 21.05
C ARG A 32 -2.88 -3.29 19.70
N GLY A 33 -3.24 -4.01 18.62
CA GLY A 33 -2.70 -3.75 17.30
C GLY A 33 -1.19 -3.99 17.19
N LEU A 34 -0.62 -4.85 18.04
CA LEU A 34 0.81 -5.14 18.13
C LEU A 34 1.66 -3.86 18.36
N ARG A 35 1.14 -2.95 19.21
CA ARG A 35 1.83 -1.71 19.62
C ARG A 35 2.11 -1.70 21.12
N ASN A 36 3.32 -1.28 21.48
CA ASN A 36 3.70 -0.96 22.83
C ASN A 36 3.06 0.36 23.30
N GLU A 37 3.08 0.64 24.59
CA GLU A 37 2.50 1.85 25.18
C GLU A 37 3.19 3.14 24.68
N ASP A 38 4.49 3.06 24.39
CA ASP A 38 5.28 4.15 23.81
C ASP A 38 4.97 4.41 22.31
N GLY A 39 4.13 3.54 21.70
CA GLY A 39 3.74 3.60 20.29
C GLY A 39 4.65 2.84 19.35
N THR A 40 5.72 2.19 19.83
CA THR A 40 6.57 1.34 18.98
C THR A 40 5.87 0.03 18.61
N GLY A 41 6.31 -0.61 17.53
CA GLY A 41 5.83 -1.94 17.14
C GLY A 41 6.36 -3.03 18.08
N VAL A 42 5.54 -4.05 18.35
CA VAL A 42 6.00 -5.27 18.99
C VAL A 42 6.91 -6.02 18.01
N LEU A 43 8.11 -6.36 18.45
CA LEU A 43 9.05 -7.15 17.63
C LEU A 43 8.55 -8.61 17.56
N VAL A 44 8.12 -9.03 16.37
CA VAL A 44 7.51 -10.35 16.12
C VAL A 44 8.28 -11.22 15.14
N GLY A 45 9.31 -10.69 14.49
CA GLY A 45 10.10 -11.41 13.52
C GLY A 45 11.37 -10.67 13.10
N LEU A 46 12.18 -11.32 12.29
CA LEU A 46 13.40 -10.79 11.69
C LEU A 46 13.27 -10.78 10.17
N THR A 47 13.93 -9.84 9.51
CA THR A 47 13.96 -9.74 8.04
C THR A 47 15.25 -9.09 7.57
N ASN A 48 15.75 -9.54 6.41
CA ASN A 48 16.86 -8.94 5.68
C ASN A 48 16.38 -8.10 4.47
N ILE A 49 15.06 -7.90 4.29
CA ILE A 49 14.49 -7.30 3.07
C ILE A 49 14.36 -5.80 3.22
N GLY A 50 13.63 -5.35 4.23
CA GLY A 50 13.38 -3.93 4.44
C GLY A 50 13.57 -3.51 5.89
N ASN A 51 14.08 -2.29 6.09
CA ASN A 51 14.21 -1.69 7.42
C ASN A 51 13.64 -0.27 7.40
N VAL A 52 12.76 0.01 8.37
CA VAL A 52 12.03 1.27 8.51
C VAL A 52 12.44 1.94 9.81
N VAL A 53 13.17 3.04 9.72
CA VAL A 53 13.77 3.73 10.86
C VAL A 53 13.13 5.11 11.02
N GLY A 54 12.54 5.37 12.19
CA GLY A 54 11.99 6.68 12.58
C GLY A 54 12.41 7.09 13.99
N TYR A 55 13.18 6.23 14.65
CA TYR A 55 13.73 6.45 15.99
C TYR A 55 15.14 5.88 16.09
N GLU A 56 15.98 6.54 16.88
CA GLU A 56 17.28 6.06 17.31
C GLU A 56 17.29 5.77 18.81
N ARG A 57 18.16 4.84 19.24
CA ARG A 57 18.36 4.58 20.67
C ARG A 57 19.48 5.46 21.20
N ASN A 58 19.22 6.11 22.33
CA ASN A 58 20.23 6.77 23.13
C ASN A 58 21.03 5.73 23.93
N ASP A 59 22.15 6.14 24.54
CA ASP A 59 23.00 5.27 25.36
C ASP A 59 22.28 4.69 26.59
N ASP A 60 21.27 5.39 27.11
CA ASP A 60 20.40 4.95 28.20
C ASP A 60 19.28 3.98 27.76
N GLY A 61 19.22 3.64 26.47
CA GLY A 61 18.20 2.77 25.89
C GLY A 61 16.88 3.47 25.55
N SER A 62 16.73 4.74 25.88
CA SER A 62 15.56 5.53 25.47
C SER A 62 15.53 5.77 23.96
N LEU A 63 14.33 6.02 23.43
CA LEU A 63 14.15 6.29 21.99
C LEU A 63 14.01 7.78 21.76
N ARG A 64 14.77 8.32 20.82
CA ARG A 64 14.62 9.67 20.29
C ARG A 64 14.11 9.63 18.85
N PRO A 65 13.23 10.57 18.44
CA PRO A 65 12.86 10.75 17.05
C PRO A 65 14.10 11.09 16.20
N CYS A 66 14.17 10.55 14.98
CA CYS A 66 15.18 10.89 13.99
C CYS A 66 14.52 11.11 12.61
N PRO A 67 15.22 11.74 11.65
CA PRO A 67 14.77 11.73 10.25
C PRO A 67 14.49 10.31 9.80
N GLY A 68 13.36 10.11 9.10
CA GLY A 68 12.98 8.79 8.64
C GLY A 68 13.96 8.26 7.61
N ARG A 69 14.31 6.97 7.72
CA ARG A 69 15.11 6.25 6.73
C ARG A 69 14.43 4.94 6.36
N LEU A 70 14.52 4.59 5.09
CA LEU A 70 14.00 3.33 4.56
C LEU A 70 15.13 2.62 3.82
N TYR A 71 15.31 1.36 4.13
CA TYR A 71 16.36 0.54 3.53
C TYR A 71 15.76 -0.64 2.78
N TYR A 72 16.25 -0.90 1.58
CA TYR A 72 15.98 -2.09 0.78
C TYR A 72 17.24 -2.95 0.73
N ARG A 73 17.20 -4.13 1.31
CA ARG A 73 18.37 -5.05 1.38
C ARG A 73 19.66 -4.38 1.91
N GLY A 74 19.52 -3.40 2.79
CA GLY A 74 20.64 -2.67 3.39
C GLY A 74 21.02 -1.37 2.68
N TYR A 75 20.55 -1.12 1.46
CA TYR A 75 20.74 0.14 0.76
C TYR A 75 19.69 1.17 1.22
N GLU A 76 20.10 2.39 1.51
CA GLU A 76 19.17 3.46 1.83
C GLU A 76 18.38 3.86 0.57
N LEU A 77 17.10 4.17 0.71
CA LEU A 77 16.23 4.49 -0.42
C LEU A 77 16.77 5.68 -1.24
N ASP A 78 17.28 6.72 -0.57
CA ASP A 78 17.83 7.91 -1.21
C ASP A 78 19.06 7.58 -2.08
N ASP A 79 19.90 6.63 -1.62
CA ASP A 79 21.09 6.16 -2.36
C ASP A 79 20.69 5.37 -3.63
N LEU A 80 19.54 4.71 -3.60
CA LEU A 80 18.99 4.00 -4.77
C LEU A 80 18.32 4.95 -5.75
N VAL A 81 17.55 5.93 -5.25
CA VAL A 81 16.71 6.80 -6.07
C VAL A 81 17.52 7.95 -6.70
N THR A 82 18.44 8.57 -5.95
CA THR A 82 19.18 9.73 -6.40
C THR A 82 19.97 9.50 -7.71
N PRO A 83 20.70 8.39 -7.89
CA PRO A 83 21.37 8.09 -9.16
C PRO A 83 20.38 7.92 -10.32
N LEU A 84 19.27 7.21 -10.13
CA LEU A 84 18.25 6.98 -11.14
C LEU A 84 17.65 8.29 -11.66
N LEU A 85 17.34 9.22 -10.73
CA LEU A 85 16.83 10.54 -11.09
C LEU A 85 17.87 11.39 -11.86
N LYS A 86 19.11 11.38 -11.41
CA LYS A 86 20.21 12.13 -12.04
C LYS A 86 20.49 11.62 -13.44
N GLU A 87 20.47 10.32 -13.64
CA GLU A 87 20.71 9.65 -14.92
C GLU A 87 19.45 9.60 -15.79
N LYS A 88 18.30 9.97 -15.26
CA LYS A 88 16.99 9.88 -15.92
C LYS A 88 16.64 8.46 -16.37
N ARG A 89 17.03 7.45 -15.59
CA ARG A 89 16.79 6.03 -15.87
C ARG A 89 15.52 5.53 -15.19
N PHE A 90 14.92 4.50 -15.76
CA PHE A 90 13.93 3.66 -15.10
C PHE A 90 14.64 2.67 -14.17
N GLY A 91 14.12 2.48 -12.96
CA GLY A 91 14.76 1.70 -11.93
C GLY A 91 13.89 0.66 -11.25
N PHE A 92 12.60 0.58 -11.53
CA PHE A 92 11.71 -0.32 -10.78
C PHE A 92 12.12 -1.79 -10.94
N GLU A 93 12.49 -2.24 -12.15
CA GLU A 93 12.97 -3.59 -12.39
C GLU A 93 14.29 -3.88 -11.68
N GLU A 94 15.21 -2.91 -11.61
CA GLU A 94 16.45 -3.00 -10.84
C GLU A 94 16.18 -3.20 -9.34
N ILE A 95 15.23 -2.44 -8.79
CA ILE A 95 14.81 -2.57 -7.38
C ILE A 95 14.05 -3.88 -7.14
N ALA A 96 13.25 -4.34 -8.10
CA ALA A 96 12.60 -5.64 -8.02
C ALA A 96 13.63 -6.78 -7.98
N TYR A 97 14.64 -6.73 -8.83
CA TYR A 97 15.75 -7.68 -8.79
C TYR A 97 16.47 -7.66 -7.44
N LEU A 98 16.85 -6.46 -6.95
CA LEU A 98 17.48 -6.29 -5.63
C LEU A 98 16.64 -6.91 -4.50
N LEU A 99 15.36 -6.61 -4.43
CA LEU A 99 14.49 -7.09 -3.36
C LEU A 99 14.33 -8.62 -3.38
N LEU A 100 14.26 -9.23 -4.57
CA LEU A 100 14.14 -10.67 -4.73
C LEU A 100 15.47 -11.40 -4.47
N SER A 101 16.56 -10.98 -5.09
CA SER A 101 17.86 -11.67 -5.07
C SER A 101 18.70 -11.31 -3.84
N GLY A 102 18.59 -10.06 -3.35
CA GLY A 102 19.44 -9.49 -2.31
C GLY A 102 20.65 -8.72 -2.83
N ASN A 103 20.89 -8.69 -4.14
CA ASN A 103 22.00 -8.00 -4.79
C ASN A 103 21.51 -7.08 -5.89
N LEU A 104 22.24 -6.00 -6.16
CA LEU A 104 22.00 -5.18 -7.36
C LEU A 104 22.44 -5.95 -8.60
N PRO A 105 21.68 -5.91 -9.70
CA PRO A 105 22.06 -6.54 -10.95
C PRO A 105 23.19 -5.76 -11.63
N ASP A 106 24.02 -6.47 -12.41
CA ASP A 106 24.81 -5.82 -13.44
C ASP A 106 23.96 -5.56 -14.73
N ASP A 107 24.57 -4.95 -15.75
CA ASP A 107 23.86 -4.58 -16.99
C ASP A 107 23.28 -5.80 -17.74
N GLU A 108 24.01 -6.92 -17.74
CA GLU A 108 23.58 -8.18 -18.40
C GLU A 108 22.41 -8.80 -17.62
N GLU A 109 22.52 -8.88 -16.30
CA GLU A 109 21.49 -9.40 -15.41
C GLU A 109 20.21 -8.53 -15.46
N LEU A 110 20.35 -7.20 -15.46
CA LEU A 110 19.21 -6.29 -15.54
C LEU A 110 18.49 -6.42 -16.88
N THR A 111 19.25 -6.53 -17.97
CA THR A 111 18.70 -6.72 -19.31
C THR A 111 17.92 -8.04 -19.40
N ALA A 112 18.54 -9.15 -18.96
CA ALA A 112 17.89 -10.46 -18.94
C ALA A 112 16.65 -10.48 -18.03
N PHE A 113 16.69 -9.79 -16.89
CA PHE A 113 15.54 -9.70 -16.00
C PHE A 113 14.39 -8.91 -16.63
N ARG A 114 14.67 -7.80 -17.33
CA ARG A 114 13.65 -7.04 -18.07
C ARG A 114 13.02 -7.86 -19.20
N GLU A 115 13.83 -8.60 -19.95
CA GLU A 115 13.32 -9.52 -20.97
C GLU A 115 12.39 -10.56 -20.36
N LEU A 116 12.78 -11.18 -19.24
CA LEU A 116 11.99 -12.17 -18.53
C LEU A 116 10.66 -11.58 -18.01
N ILE A 117 10.65 -10.35 -17.48
CA ILE A 117 9.43 -9.64 -17.10
C ILE A 117 8.54 -9.41 -18.31
N ASN A 118 9.08 -8.92 -19.43
CA ASN A 118 8.32 -8.64 -20.64
C ASN A 118 7.69 -9.91 -21.24
N GLU A 119 8.40 -11.01 -21.26
CA GLU A 119 7.89 -12.32 -21.72
C GLU A 119 6.71 -12.81 -20.88
N ASN A 120 6.70 -12.52 -19.56
CA ASN A 120 5.67 -12.93 -18.64
C ASN A 120 4.51 -11.93 -18.48
N MET A 121 4.61 -10.73 -19.06
CA MET A 121 3.61 -9.67 -18.91
C MET A 121 2.28 -9.95 -19.64
N PRO A 122 2.26 -10.56 -20.85
CA PRO A 122 1.01 -10.90 -21.52
C PRO A 122 0.17 -11.90 -20.70
N LEU A 123 -1.15 -11.67 -20.71
CA LEU A 123 -2.10 -12.63 -20.13
C LEU A 123 -2.51 -13.68 -21.16
N ASP A 124 -2.73 -14.90 -20.71
CA ASP A 124 -3.34 -15.92 -21.53
C ASP A 124 -4.82 -15.59 -21.84
N HIS A 125 -5.33 -16.20 -22.91
CA HIS A 125 -6.70 -15.92 -23.38
C HIS A 125 -7.78 -16.21 -22.33
N ARG A 126 -7.60 -17.22 -21.50
CA ARG A 126 -8.60 -17.59 -20.47
C ARG A 126 -8.66 -16.52 -19.38
N THR A 127 -7.51 -16.05 -18.91
CA THR A 127 -7.44 -14.96 -17.93
C THR A 127 -8.07 -13.68 -18.49
N ILE A 128 -7.86 -13.35 -19.78
CA ILE A 128 -8.49 -12.19 -20.42
C ILE A 128 -10.02 -12.34 -20.42
N VAL A 129 -10.54 -13.48 -20.86
CA VAL A 129 -11.99 -13.76 -20.86
C VAL A 129 -12.55 -13.71 -19.44
N HIS A 130 -11.83 -14.29 -18.48
CA HIS A 130 -12.24 -14.26 -17.08
C HIS A 130 -12.34 -12.82 -16.53
N ILE A 131 -11.36 -11.96 -16.82
CA ILE A 131 -11.42 -10.55 -16.40
C ILE A 131 -12.65 -9.85 -17.01
N ILE A 132 -12.98 -10.15 -18.26
CA ILE A 132 -14.19 -9.60 -18.93
C ILE A 132 -15.46 -10.04 -18.20
N ASP A 133 -15.53 -11.30 -17.78
CA ASP A 133 -16.69 -11.86 -17.07
C ASP A 133 -16.77 -11.42 -15.60
N LEU A 134 -15.67 -10.92 -15.03
CA LEU A 134 -15.59 -10.45 -13.64
C LEU A 134 -16.21 -9.07 -13.43
N GLU A 135 -17.32 -8.75 -14.03
CA GLU A 135 -18.01 -7.47 -13.83
C GLU A 135 -17.96 -7.02 -12.35
N GLY A 136 -17.51 -5.78 -12.12
CA GLY A 136 -17.45 -5.25 -10.77
C GLY A 136 -16.76 -3.88 -10.71
N SER A 137 -17.13 -3.12 -9.68
CA SER A 137 -16.63 -1.75 -9.47
C SER A 137 -15.32 -1.69 -8.68
N ASN A 138 -14.79 -2.80 -8.18
CA ASN A 138 -13.61 -2.80 -7.31
C ASN A 138 -12.46 -3.59 -7.93
N ILE A 139 -11.49 -2.86 -8.49
CA ILE A 139 -10.35 -3.43 -9.20
C ILE A 139 -9.45 -4.27 -8.28
N MET A 140 -9.31 -3.90 -7.01
CA MET A 140 -8.56 -4.72 -6.03
C MET A 140 -9.22 -6.09 -5.79
N ASN A 141 -10.55 -6.17 -5.85
CA ASN A 141 -11.25 -7.45 -5.74
C ASN A 141 -11.05 -8.29 -7.01
N ILE A 142 -11.11 -7.66 -8.18
CA ILE A 142 -10.82 -8.34 -9.46
C ILE A 142 -9.38 -8.86 -9.45
N LEU A 143 -8.40 -8.05 -9.06
CA LEU A 143 -7.00 -8.44 -8.96
C LEU A 143 -6.81 -9.68 -8.06
N ALA A 144 -7.42 -9.70 -6.87
CA ALA A 144 -7.34 -10.85 -5.96
C ALA A 144 -7.93 -12.13 -6.56
N ARG A 145 -9.03 -12.02 -7.29
CA ARG A 145 -9.69 -13.15 -7.97
C ARG A 145 -8.82 -13.68 -9.10
N CYS A 146 -8.23 -12.81 -9.91
CA CYS A 146 -7.30 -13.21 -10.97
C CYS A 146 -6.05 -13.90 -10.40
N VAL A 147 -5.50 -13.39 -9.30
CA VAL A 147 -4.37 -14.03 -8.63
C VAL A 147 -4.73 -15.44 -8.15
N LEU A 148 -5.91 -15.64 -7.54
CA LEU A 148 -6.35 -16.96 -7.13
C LEU A 148 -6.60 -17.91 -8.32
N GLU A 149 -7.06 -17.39 -9.45
CA GLU A 149 -7.25 -18.16 -10.67
C GLU A 149 -5.92 -18.67 -11.26
N MET A 150 -4.86 -17.89 -11.17
CA MET A 150 -3.51 -18.28 -11.64
C MET A 150 -3.04 -19.59 -11.01
N TYR A 151 -3.48 -19.95 -9.80
CA TYR A 151 -3.25 -21.25 -9.19
C TYR A 151 -3.70 -22.41 -10.09
N THR A 152 -4.84 -22.25 -10.77
CA THR A 152 -5.44 -23.31 -11.62
C THR A 152 -4.59 -23.57 -12.89
N PHE A 153 -3.83 -22.59 -13.33
CA PHE A 153 -3.04 -22.69 -14.56
C PHE A 153 -1.56 -22.95 -14.30
N ASP A 154 -1.09 -22.80 -13.07
CA ASP A 154 0.29 -23.13 -12.69
C ASP A 154 0.48 -24.67 -12.68
N PRO A 155 1.47 -25.22 -13.40
CA PRO A 155 1.73 -26.66 -13.37
C PRO A 155 2.21 -27.18 -12.00
N ASN A 156 2.76 -26.31 -11.16
CA ASN A 156 3.32 -26.66 -9.84
C ASN A 156 2.90 -25.65 -8.75
N PRO A 157 1.59 -25.41 -8.52
CA PRO A 157 1.13 -24.32 -7.69
C PRO A 157 1.53 -24.45 -6.21
N ASP A 158 1.63 -25.67 -5.69
CA ASP A 158 1.95 -25.98 -4.28
C ASP A 158 3.45 -26.23 -4.02
N ASP A 159 4.28 -26.21 -5.07
CA ASP A 159 5.73 -26.37 -4.90
C ASP A 159 6.34 -25.08 -4.32
N ILE A 160 6.88 -25.22 -3.10
CA ILE A 160 7.57 -24.16 -2.34
C ILE A 160 9.08 -24.20 -2.45
N SER A 161 9.63 -24.89 -3.44
CA SER A 161 11.05 -24.82 -3.77
C SER A 161 11.46 -23.39 -4.14
N ARG A 162 12.72 -23.04 -3.91
CA ARG A 162 13.23 -21.68 -4.18
C ARG A 162 13.03 -21.28 -5.64
N ASP A 163 13.31 -22.19 -6.55
CA ASP A 163 13.21 -21.94 -7.98
C ASP A 163 11.76 -21.68 -8.40
N ASN A 164 10.82 -22.49 -7.90
CA ASN A 164 9.40 -22.30 -8.19
C ASN A 164 8.83 -21.03 -7.54
N LEU A 165 9.22 -20.72 -6.31
CA LEU A 165 8.83 -19.46 -5.66
C LEU A 165 9.35 -18.24 -6.44
N MET A 166 10.58 -18.30 -6.97
CA MET A 166 11.14 -17.23 -7.80
C MET A 166 10.37 -17.09 -9.12
N ARG A 167 10.11 -18.22 -9.82
CA ARG A 167 9.30 -18.24 -11.05
C ARG A 167 7.92 -17.62 -10.81
N GLN A 168 7.19 -18.06 -9.80
CA GLN A 168 5.87 -17.53 -9.44
C GLN A 168 5.93 -16.04 -9.08
N SER A 169 6.98 -15.60 -8.39
CA SER A 169 7.17 -14.20 -8.03
C SER A 169 7.35 -13.30 -9.25
N ILE A 170 8.20 -13.70 -10.18
CA ILE A 170 8.47 -12.97 -11.44
C ILE A 170 7.19 -12.90 -12.28
N GLU A 171 6.49 -14.01 -12.41
CA GLU A 171 5.23 -14.09 -13.15
C GLU A 171 4.16 -13.14 -12.56
N LEU A 172 3.99 -13.11 -11.24
CA LEU A 172 3.06 -12.20 -10.56
C LEU A 172 3.45 -10.74 -10.74
N ILE A 173 4.73 -10.39 -10.57
CA ILE A 173 5.23 -9.03 -10.79
C ILE A 173 4.94 -8.56 -12.22
N ALA A 174 5.19 -9.42 -13.20
CA ALA A 174 4.98 -9.14 -14.61
C ALA A 174 3.48 -8.99 -14.97
N LYS A 175 2.60 -9.82 -14.42
CA LYS A 175 1.17 -9.84 -14.77
C LYS A 175 0.32 -8.79 -14.05
N PHE A 176 0.73 -8.29 -12.89
CA PHE A 176 -0.05 -7.30 -12.13
C PHE A 176 -0.41 -6.06 -12.95
N PRO A 177 0.52 -5.39 -13.65
CA PRO A 177 0.19 -4.22 -14.48
C PRO A 177 -0.86 -4.55 -15.53
N THR A 178 -0.75 -5.68 -16.21
CA THR A 178 -1.69 -6.08 -17.27
C THR A 178 -3.08 -6.40 -16.71
N ILE A 179 -3.16 -7.15 -15.61
CA ILE A 179 -4.45 -7.45 -14.94
C ILE A 179 -5.14 -6.14 -14.51
N ILE A 180 -4.40 -5.21 -13.91
CA ILE A 180 -4.96 -3.94 -13.41
C ILE A 180 -5.44 -3.07 -14.57
N ALA A 181 -4.65 -2.95 -15.64
CA ALA A 181 -5.02 -2.16 -16.81
C ALA A 181 -6.27 -2.74 -17.52
N TYR A 182 -6.34 -4.06 -17.67
CA TYR A 182 -7.49 -4.72 -18.28
C TYR A 182 -8.73 -4.59 -17.39
N ALA A 183 -8.62 -4.86 -16.10
CA ALA A 183 -9.72 -4.70 -15.15
C ALA A 183 -10.27 -3.27 -15.16
N TYR A 184 -9.41 -2.26 -15.25
CA TYR A 184 -9.84 -0.87 -15.33
C TYR A 184 -10.53 -0.54 -16.66
N ASN A 185 -10.01 -1.01 -17.81
CA ASN A 185 -10.63 -0.79 -19.10
C ASN A 185 -12.01 -1.47 -19.20
N ILE A 186 -12.15 -2.65 -18.62
CA ILE A 186 -13.44 -3.35 -18.52
C ILE A 186 -14.40 -2.63 -17.58
N TYR A 187 -13.91 -2.16 -16.43
CA TYR A 187 -14.70 -1.31 -15.54
C TYR A 187 -15.23 -0.06 -16.26
N ARG A 188 -14.40 0.64 -17.03
CA ARG A 188 -14.82 1.78 -17.82
C ARG A 188 -15.90 1.41 -18.85
N HIS A 189 -15.73 0.27 -19.50
CA HIS A 189 -16.71 -0.23 -20.47
C HIS A 189 -18.05 -0.53 -19.80
N SER A 190 -18.04 -1.36 -18.76
CA SER A 190 -19.26 -1.86 -18.12
C SER A 190 -19.99 -0.80 -17.27
N MET A 191 -19.24 0.07 -16.56
CA MET A 191 -19.82 1.00 -15.60
C MET A 191 -19.92 2.45 -16.11
N GLN A 192 -19.08 2.83 -17.07
CA GLN A 192 -19.04 4.20 -17.57
C GLN A 192 -19.46 4.32 -19.05
N GLY A 193 -19.84 3.20 -19.68
CA GLY A 193 -20.31 3.18 -21.08
C GLY A 193 -19.23 3.54 -22.11
N SER A 194 -17.95 3.45 -21.74
CA SER A 194 -16.82 3.69 -22.65
C SER A 194 -16.61 2.51 -23.61
N SER A 195 -16.03 2.75 -24.78
CA SER A 195 -15.61 1.65 -25.67
C SER A 195 -14.57 0.77 -24.96
N LEU A 196 -14.70 -0.54 -25.13
CA LEU A 196 -13.73 -1.48 -24.60
C LEU A 196 -12.44 -1.42 -25.43
N ASN A 197 -11.36 -0.97 -24.82
CA ASN A 197 -10.03 -0.94 -25.40
C ASN A 197 -9.10 -1.83 -24.58
N VAL A 198 -8.67 -2.94 -25.15
CA VAL A 198 -7.68 -3.86 -24.55
C VAL A 198 -6.41 -3.77 -25.37
N ARG A 199 -5.33 -3.26 -24.76
CA ARG A 199 -4.01 -3.16 -25.39
C ARG A 199 -3.06 -4.15 -24.76
N HIS A 200 -2.40 -4.92 -25.60
CA HIS A 200 -1.35 -5.84 -25.14
C HIS A 200 -0.08 -5.08 -24.78
N PRO A 201 0.67 -5.53 -23.76
CA PRO A 201 1.97 -4.95 -23.45
C PRO A 201 2.91 -5.06 -24.66
N ARG A 202 3.82 -4.11 -24.79
CA ARG A 202 4.83 -4.05 -25.86
C ARG A 202 6.16 -4.57 -25.34
N GLU A 203 6.89 -5.27 -26.17
CA GLU A 203 8.29 -5.61 -25.92
C GLU A 203 9.14 -4.33 -25.81
N ASN A 204 10.22 -4.41 -25.08
CA ASN A 204 11.19 -3.31 -24.87
C ASN A 204 10.65 -2.07 -24.13
N MET A 205 9.51 -2.16 -23.46
CA MET A 205 9.00 -1.16 -22.53
C MET A 205 9.19 -1.63 -21.08
N THR A 206 9.47 -0.69 -20.18
CA THR A 206 9.46 -0.95 -18.72
C THR A 206 8.04 -1.22 -18.23
N ILE A 207 7.92 -1.71 -16.99
CA ILE A 207 6.62 -1.92 -16.32
C ILE A 207 5.82 -0.61 -16.29
N ALA A 208 6.46 0.52 -15.95
CA ALA A 208 5.81 1.81 -15.88
C ALA A 208 5.30 2.30 -17.24
N GLU A 209 6.13 2.19 -18.27
CA GLU A 209 5.76 2.55 -19.67
C GLU A 209 4.62 1.67 -20.18
N ASN A 210 4.74 0.34 -20.03
CA ASN A 210 3.70 -0.60 -20.46
C ASN A 210 2.37 -0.35 -19.75
N PHE A 211 2.40 -0.06 -18.46
CA PHE A 211 1.18 0.24 -17.69
C PHE A 211 0.48 1.49 -18.23
N LEU A 212 1.23 2.59 -18.46
CA LEU A 212 0.67 3.81 -19.04
C LEU A 212 0.17 3.57 -20.46
N TYR A 213 0.94 2.85 -21.27
CA TYR A 213 0.53 2.49 -22.62
C TYR A 213 -0.78 1.71 -22.66
N MET A 214 -0.93 0.69 -21.83
CA MET A 214 -2.17 -0.11 -21.76
C MET A 214 -3.39 0.72 -21.33
N LEU A 215 -3.20 1.75 -20.52
CA LEU A 215 -4.27 2.62 -20.04
C LEU A 215 -4.58 3.78 -20.98
N LYS A 216 -3.56 4.43 -21.53
CA LYS A 216 -3.66 5.75 -22.19
C LYS A 216 -3.22 5.74 -23.66
N ASP A 217 -2.81 4.60 -24.20
CA ASP A 217 -2.12 4.53 -25.49
C ASP A 217 -0.79 5.32 -25.43
N GLU A 218 -0.47 6.07 -26.44
CA GLU A 218 0.72 6.92 -26.48
C GLU A 218 0.51 8.31 -25.85
N ASN A 219 -0.60 8.51 -25.15
CA ASN A 219 -0.92 9.78 -24.47
C ASN A 219 -0.24 9.92 -23.10
N PHE A 220 1.05 9.75 -23.05
CA PHE A 220 1.88 10.04 -21.87
C PHE A 220 3.27 10.50 -22.30
N THR A 221 3.94 11.25 -21.43
CA THR A 221 5.31 11.71 -21.65
C THR A 221 6.30 10.75 -20.99
N GLU A 222 7.57 10.81 -21.39
CA GLU A 222 8.65 10.09 -20.70
C GLU A 222 8.72 10.48 -19.22
N LEU A 223 8.44 11.75 -18.90
CA LEU A 223 8.40 12.20 -17.51
C LEU A 223 7.26 11.53 -16.73
N ASP A 224 6.06 11.40 -17.33
CA ASP A 224 4.94 10.67 -16.71
C ASP A 224 5.34 9.23 -16.36
N ALA A 225 6.01 8.53 -17.28
CA ALA A 225 6.47 7.16 -17.06
C ALA A 225 7.56 7.09 -15.97
N ARG A 226 8.53 8.00 -15.96
CA ARG A 226 9.54 8.07 -14.90
C ARG A 226 8.96 8.42 -13.53
N MET A 227 7.93 9.27 -13.48
CA MET A 227 7.23 9.55 -12.22
C MET A 227 6.50 8.32 -11.69
N LEU A 228 5.85 7.57 -12.57
CA LEU A 228 5.22 6.31 -12.19
C LEU A 228 6.25 5.29 -11.72
N ASP A 229 7.35 5.10 -12.45
CA ASP A 229 8.45 4.19 -12.09
C ASP A 229 8.97 4.48 -10.69
N LEU A 230 9.21 5.75 -10.39
CA LEU A 230 9.67 6.15 -9.05
C LEU A 230 8.61 5.89 -7.98
N LEU A 231 7.32 6.15 -8.23
CA LEU A 231 6.25 5.78 -7.32
C LEU A 231 6.24 4.28 -7.04
N LEU A 232 6.50 3.45 -8.05
CA LEU A 232 6.63 2.00 -7.89
C LEU A 232 7.83 1.65 -7.01
N ILE A 233 8.99 2.27 -7.22
CA ILE A 233 10.21 2.06 -6.41
C ILE A 233 9.94 2.34 -4.94
N ILE A 234 9.44 3.53 -4.61
CA ILE A 234 9.26 3.95 -3.21
C ILE A 234 8.12 3.24 -2.48
N GLN A 235 7.22 2.57 -3.22
CA GLN A 235 6.11 1.78 -2.68
C GLN A 235 6.41 0.27 -2.64
N ALA A 236 7.51 -0.18 -3.25
CA ALA A 236 7.84 -1.59 -3.41
C ALA A 236 7.95 -2.33 -2.07
N GLU A 237 8.51 -1.71 -1.04
CA GLU A 237 8.74 -2.33 0.26
C GLU A 237 8.56 -1.32 1.41
N HIS A 238 8.13 -1.82 2.59
CA HIS A 238 8.01 -0.99 3.81
C HIS A 238 8.08 -1.83 5.10
N GLY A 239 8.97 -2.80 5.14
CA GLY A 239 9.24 -3.65 6.28
C GLY A 239 8.22 -4.77 6.52
N GLY A 240 8.67 -5.81 7.19
CA GLY A 240 7.86 -7.00 7.47
C GLY A 240 6.65 -6.76 8.40
N GLY A 241 6.64 -5.65 9.13
CA GLY A 241 5.54 -5.23 10.01
C GLY A 241 4.43 -4.42 9.32
N ASN A 242 4.57 -4.08 8.03
CA ASN A 242 3.48 -3.51 7.26
C ASN A 242 2.31 -4.49 7.20
N ASN A 243 1.06 -4.01 7.35
CA ASN A 243 -0.09 -4.90 7.56
C ASN A 243 -0.27 -5.93 6.45
N SER A 244 -0.17 -5.55 5.19
CA SER A 244 -0.30 -6.49 4.07
C SER A 244 0.91 -7.43 3.95
N THR A 245 2.12 -6.94 4.17
CA THR A 245 3.34 -7.76 4.22
C THR A 245 3.29 -8.76 5.37
N PHE A 246 2.88 -8.34 6.55
CA PHE A 246 2.71 -9.23 7.71
C PHE A 246 1.63 -10.29 7.45
N THR A 247 0.54 -9.93 6.78
CA THR A 247 -0.50 -10.87 6.35
C THR A 247 0.07 -11.94 5.43
N VAL A 248 0.87 -11.55 4.42
CA VAL A 248 1.56 -12.50 3.52
C VAL A 248 2.48 -13.42 4.31
N ARG A 249 3.28 -12.90 5.27
CA ARG A 249 4.15 -13.73 6.12
C ARG A 249 3.34 -14.71 6.98
N VAL A 250 2.26 -14.25 7.62
CA VAL A 250 1.38 -15.10 8.44
C VAL A 250 0.84 -16.27 7.62
N ILE A 251 0.27 -16.00 6.45
CA ILE A 251 -0.26 -17.02 5.55
C ILE A 251 0.87 -17.94 5.04
N SER A 252 1.99 -17.37 4.60
CA SER A 252 3.15 -18.14 4.11
C SER A 252 3.72 -19.09 5.17
N SER A 253 3.65 -18.73 6.46
CA SER A 253 4.15 -19.57 7.56
C SER A 253 3.44 -20.93 7.66
N THR A 254 2.26 -21.05 7.08
CA THR A 254 1.51 -22.32 6.97
C THR A 254 1.97 -23.20 5.82
N ARG A 255 2.85 -22.71 4.95
CA ARG A 255 3.32 -23.35 3.71
C ARG A 255 2.24 -23.54 2.64
N THR A 256 1.21 -22.71 2.64
CA THR A 256 0.23 -22.69 1.54
C THR A 256 0.86 -22.15 0.25
N ASP A 257 0.14 -22.25 -0.85
CA ASP A 257 0.57 -21.76 -2.16
C ASP A 257 0.81 -20.24 -2.21
N THR A 258 1.50 -19.80 -3.27
CA THR A 258 1.86 -18.39 -3.47
C THR A 258 0.63 -17.53 -3.74
N TYR A 259 -0.30 -18.01 -4.53
CA TYR A 259 -1.46 -17.25 -4.99
C TYR A 259 -2.41 -16.92 -3.83
N SER A 260 -2.69 -17.88 -2.94
CA SER A 260 -3.45 -17.66 -1.70
C SER A 260 -2.78 -16.67 -0.78
N SER A 261 -1.45 -16.73 -0.65
CA SER A 261 -0.69 -15.81 0.20
C SER A 261 -0.74 -14.38 -0.33
N ILE A 262 -0.58 -14.19 -1.64
CA ILE A 262 -0.63 -12.87 -2.28
C ILE A 262 -2.06 -12.31 -2.30
N ALA A 263 -3.07 -13.13 -2.57
CA ALA A 263 -4.48 -12.71 -2.50
C ALA A 263 -4.86 -12.19 -1.10
N ALA A 264 -4.34 -12.82 -0.03
CA ALA A 264 -4.52 -12.33 1.34
C ALA A 264 -3.83 -10.95 1.55
N GLY A 265 -2.64 -10.74 1.00
CA GLY A 265 -1.95 -9.44 0.97
C GLY A 265 -2.76 -8.35 0.26
N ILE A 266 -3.33 -8.68 -0.90
CA ILE A 266 -4.23 -7.79 -1.66
C ILE A 266 -5.47 -7.45 -0.82
N GLY A 267 -6.08 -8.43 -0.16
CA GLY A 267 -7.22 -8.24 0.74
C GLY A 267 -6.92 -7.29 1.89
N SER A 268 -5.74 -7.41 2.49
CA SER A 268 -5.25 -6.51 3.53
C SER A 268 -5.06 -5.08 3.00
N LEU A 269 -4.37 -4.94 1.85
CA LEU A 269 -4.11 -3.63 1.23
C LEU A 269 -5.39 -2.93 0.78
N LYS A 270 -6.40 -3.67 0.31
CA LYS A 270 -7.70 -3.14 -0.10
C LYS A 270 -8.43 -2.39 1.02
N GLY A 271 -8.13 -2.68 2.28
CA GLY A 271 -8.79 -2.08 3.44
C GLY A 271 -8.63 -0.55 3.46
N PRO A 272 -9.72 0.21 3.77
CA PRO A 272 -9.71 1.69 3.71
C PRO A 272 -8.78 2.34 4.74
N LEU A 273 -8.32 1.61 5.74
CA LEU A 273 -7.35 2.07 6.74
C LEU A 273 -5.90 1.76 6.35
N HIS A 274 -5.68 1.07 5.21
CA HIS A 274 -4.36 0.73 4.68
C HIS A 274 -4.16 1.36 3.31
N GLY A 275 -4.55 0.71 2.21
CA GLY A 275 -4.30 1.20 0.85
C GLY A 275 -5.21 2.34 0.39
N GLY A 276 -6.29 2.64 1.11
CA GLY A 276 -7.20 3.75 0.76
C GLY A 276 -6.77 5.14 1.26
N ALA A 277 -5.60 5.27 1.88
CA ALA A 277 -5.18 6.53 2.52
C ALA A 277 -4.87 7.63 1.49
N ASN A 278 -4.28 7.30 0.36
CA ASN A 278 -3.97 8.27 -0.70
C ASN A 278 -5.24 8.84 -1.37
N ILE A 279 -6.28 8.02 -1.59
CA ILE A 279 -7.57 8.49 -2.11
C ILE A 279 -8.21 9.48 -1.14
N LYS A 280 -8.13 9.23 0.16
CA LYS A 280 -8.63 10.16 1.18
C LYS A 280 -7.85 11.46 1.21
N ALA A 281 -6.53 11.40 1.06
CA ALA A 281 -5.67 12.59 1.03
C ALA A 281 -5.97 13.47 -0.19
N ILE A 282 -6.06 12.89 -1.39
CA ILE A 282 -6.37 13.68 -2.61
C ILE A 282 -7.81 14.23 -2.59
N ASN A 283 -8.78 13.46 -2.10
CA ASN A 283 -10.16 13.96 -1.96
C ASN A 283 -10.26 15.09 -0.93
N MET A 284 -9.49 15.03 0.16
CA MET A 284 -9.37 16.13 1.11
C MET A 284 -8.75 17.37 0.45
N PHE A 285 -7.71 17.18 -0.37
CA PHE A 285 -7.08 18.28 -1.10
C PHE A 285 -8.07 18.96 -2.07
N HIS A 286 -8.84 18.17 -2.85
CA HIS A 286 -9.89 18.73 -3.72
C HIS A 286 -10.94 19.51 -2.92
N HIS A 287 -11.38 18.95 -1.80
CA HIS A 287 -12.33 19.61 -0.93
C HIS A 287 -11.77 20.94 -0.38
N LEU A 288 -10.50 20.98 0.05
CA LEU A 288 -9.86 22.21 0.53
C LEU A 288 -9.75 23.27 -0.59
N LYS A 289 -9.46 22.86 -1.84
CA LYS A 289 -9.47 23.77 -3.02
C LYS A 289 -10.83 24.44 -3.24
N GLU A 290 -11.92 23.77 -2.93
CA GLU A 290 -13.28 24.29 -3.09
C GLU A 290 -13.71 25.19 -1.92
N GLN A 291 -13.20 24.93 -0.71
CA GLN A 291 -13.65 25.60 0.51
C GLN A 291 -12.81 26.83 0.89
N ILE A 292 -11.54 26.87 0.48
CA ILE A 292 -10.61 27.96 0.77
C ILE A 292 -10.57 28.92 -0.41
N SER A 293 -10.92 30.17 -0.15
CA SER A 293 -11.07 31.17 -1.20
C SER A 293 -9.72 31.74 -1.65
N ASP A 294 -8.79 31.95 -0.75
CA ASP A 294 -7.41 32.38 -1.02
C ASP A 294 -6.41 31.31 -0.56
N TRP A 295 -5.87 30.58 -1.53
CA TRP A 295 -4.91 29.48 -1.30
C TRP A 295 -3.56 29.95 -0.72
N THR A 296 -3.34 31.27 -0.61
CA THR A 296 -2.14 31.85 0.00
C THR A 296 -2.41 32.37 1.42
N ASN A 297 -3.66 32.39 1.85
CA ASN A 297 -4.06 32.89 3.17
C ASN A 297 -3.93 31.81 4.24
N ILE A 298 -2.85 31.86 5.00
CA ILE A 298 -2.53 30.92 6.08
C ILE A 298 -3.62 30.88 7.16
N ASP A 299 -4.19 32.03 7.54
CA ASP A 299 -5.22 32.09 8.59
C ASP A 299 -6.51 31.38 8.16
N GLU A 300 -6.89 31.49 6.88
CA GLU A 300 -8.04 30.78 6.33
C GLU A 300 -7.81 29.26 6.31
N ILE A 301 -6.61 28.84 5.89
CA ILE A 301 -6.18 27.42 5.88
C ILE A 301 -6.23 26.86 7.31
N ASP A 302 -5.60 27.51 8.27
CA ASP A 302 -5.53 27.09 9.67
C ASP A 302 -6.92 26.99 10.30
N THR A 303 -7.76 27.98 10.06
CA THR A 303 -9.15 27.99 10.54
C THR A 303 -9.91 26.78 10.02
N TYR A 304 -9.77 26.46 8.74
CA TYR A 304 -10.48 25.32 8.14
C TYR A 304 -9.95 23.98 8.63
N LEU A 305 -8.63 23.81 8.71
CA LEU A 305 -8.00 22.59 9.25
C LEU A 305 -8.40 22.34 10.70
N ASN A 306 -8.48 23.37 11.55
CA ASN A 306 -8.95 23.26 12.93
C ASN A 306 -10.43 22.83 12.99
N ARG A 307 -11.31 23.30 12.11
CA ARG A 307 -12.68 22.84 12.01
C ARG A 307 -12.76 21.35 11.62
N MET A 308 -11.88 20.90 10.71
CA MET A 308 -11.79 19.46 10.38
C MET A 308 -11.37 18.63 11.59
N LEU A 309 -10.35 19.03 12.33
CA LEU A 309 -9.86 18.35 13.53
C LEU A 309 -10.93 18.28 14.64
N ASN A 310 -11.74 19.33 14.78
CA ASN A 310 -12.87 19.38 15.71
C ASN A 310 -14.12 18.61 15.20
N LYS A 311 -14.05 17.95 14.04
CA LYS A 311 -15.17 17.21 13.43
C LYS A 311 -16.34 18.09 12.97
N GLU A 312 -16.09 19.34 12.67
CA GLU A 312 -17.09 20.33 12.25
C GLU A 312 -17.12 20.52 10.74
N ALA A 313 -16.11 20.06 10.03
CA ALA A 313 -15.98 20.21 8.57
C ALA A 313 -15.56 18.91 7.87
N TYR A 314 -15.66 18.88 6.56
CA TYR A 314 -15.35 17.77 5.67
C TYR A 314 -16.11 16.49 6.05
N ASP A 315 -15.44 15.36 6.22
CA ASP A 315 -16.02 14.06 6.54
C ASP A 315 -16.26 13.83 8.04
N LYS A 316 -15.99 14.82 8.86
CA LYS A 316 -16.14 14.80 10.33
C LYS A 316 -15.37 13.68 11.03
N SER A 317 -14.33 13.15 10.39
CA SER A 317 -13.45 12.12 10.99
C SER A 317 -12.55 12.69 12.10
N GLY A 318 -12.24 13.98 12.05
CA GLY A 318 -11.25 14.62 12.93
C GLY A 318 -9.82 14.34 12.48
N LEU A 319 -9.61 14.09 11.19
CA LEU A 319 -8.32 13.77 10.61
C LEU A 319 -7.94 14.76 9.50
N VAL A 320 -6.65 15.08 9.42
CA VAL A 320 -6.00 15.65 8.24
C VAL A 320 -5.25 14.50 7.57
N TYR A 321 -5.79 14.00 6.47
CA TYR A 321 -5.26 12.83 5.81
C TYR A 321 -3.87 13.08 5.22
N GLY A 322 -3.01 12.08 5.29
CA GLY A 322 -1.63 12.18 4.86
C GLY A 322 -0.68 12.84 5.88
N ILE A 323 -1.19 13.34 7.02
CA ILE A 323 -0.38 13.90 8.12
C ILE A 323 -0.29 12.92 9.28
N GLY A 324 0.95 12.48 9.58
CA GLY A 324 1.28 11.48 10.59
C GLY A 324 1.56 10.10 10.01
N HIS A 325 2.42 9.34 10.69
CA HIS A 325 2.80 7.99 10.31
C HIS A 325 2.98 7.11 11.54
N ALA A 326 2.86 5.79 11.37
CA ALA A 326 2.97 4.84 12.47
C ALA A 326 4.41 4.68 13.00
N VAL A 327 5.42 4.94 12.16
CA VAL A 327 6.86 4.81 12.48
C VAL A 327 7.57 6.16 12.33
N TYR A 328 7.45 6.81 11.19
CA TYR A 328 8.13 8.09 10.92
C TYR A 328 7.53 9.22 11.76
N THR A 329 8.41 10.10 12.23
CA THR A 329 8.04 11.24 13.07
C THR A 329 8.55 12.56 12.51
N MET A 330 9.86 12.68 12.23
CA MET A 330 10.46 13.92 11.74
C MET A 330 10.29 14.07 10.22
N SER A 331 10.41 12.97 9.47
CA SER A 331 10.19 12.91 8.03
C SER A 331 9.83 11.50 7.58
N ASP A 332 9.07 11.36 6.51
CA ASP A 332 8.93 10.13 5.72
C ASP A 332 9.81 10.29 4.47
N PRO A 333 10.88 9.50 4.28
CA PRO A 333 11.80 9.68 3.15
C PRO A 333 11.10 9.57 1.82
N ARG A 334 10.03 8.76 1.74
CA ARG A 334 9.22 8.62 0.53
C ARG A 334 8.45 9.90 0.20
N ALA A 335 7.86 10.56 1.21
CA ALA A 335 7.17 11.82 1.03
C ALA A 335 8.15 12.95 0.66
N VAL A 336 9.37 12.94 1.20
CA VAL A 336 10.42 13.90 0.87
C VAL A 336 10.79 13.83 -0.62
N GLU A 337 11.03 12.60 -1.14
CA GLU A 337 11.33 12.42 -2.55
C GLU A 337 10.15 12.77 -3.46
N LEU A 338 8.94 12.32 -3.11
CA LEU A 338 7.74 12.67 -3.87
C LEU A 338 7.47 14.17 -3.91
N LYS A 339 7.71 14.89 -2.83
CA LYS A 339 7.54 16.34 -2.77
C LYS A 339 8.41 17.07 -3.78
N LYS A 340 9.70 16.71 -3.87
CA LYS A 340 10.63 17.30 -4.85
C LYS A 340 10.11 17.10 -6.27
N LEU A 341 9.74 15.87 -6.59
CA LEU A 341 9.29 15.48 -7.93
C LEU A 341 7.91 16.02 -8.29
N ALA A 342 6.99 16.09 -7.33
CA ALA A 342 5.70 16.73 -7.53
C ALA A 342 5.86 18.19 -7.95
N GLY A 343 6.84 18.92 -7.36
CA GLY A 343 7.16 20.30 -7.75
C GLY A 343 7.71 20.43 -9.18
N GLU A 344 8.53 19.48 -9.63
CA GLU A 344 9.05 19.45 -11.01
C GLU A 344 7.93 19.13 -12.00
N LEU A 345 7.16 18.11 -11.73
CA LEU A 345 6.02 17.71 -12.55
C LEU A 345 4.95 18.81 -12.63
N ALA A 346 4.66 19.48 -11.51
CA ALA A 346 3.71 20.60 -11.48
C ALA A 346 4.10 21.75 -12.38
N LYS A 347 5.41 22.04 -12.52
CA LYS A 347 5.91 23.04 -13.48
C LYS A 347 5.62 22.62 -14.91
N GLU A 348 5.88 21.36 -15.26
CA GLU A 348 5.63 20.85 -16.62
C GLU A 348 4.13 20.82 -16.94
N LYS A 349 3.31 20.42 -15.98
CA LYS A 349 1.84 20.32 -16.16
C LYS A 349 1.09 21.64 -15.94
N GLY A 350 1.77 22.72 -15.60
CA GLY A 350 1.14 24.03 -15.33
C GLY A 350 0.33 24.09 -14.04
N MET A 351 0.60 23.21 -13.08
CA MET A 351 -0.12 23.07 -11.80
C MET A 351 0.67 23.59 -10.59
N VAL A 352 1.52 24.60 -10.80
CA VAL A 352 2.37 25.16 -9.74
C VAL A 352 1.56 25.78 -8.60
N LYS A 353 0.40 26.40 -8.90
CA LYS A 353 -0.47 26.99 -7.87
C LYS A 353 -1.03 25.93 -6.93
N GLU A 354 -1.51 24.83 -7.49
CA GLU A 354 -2.03 23.68 -6.76
C GLU A 354 -0.92 23.03 -5.91
N TYR A 355 0.28 22.89 -6.46
CA TYR A 355 1.43 22.36 -5.73
C TYR A 355 1.80 23.25 -4.53
N ASN A 356 1.89 24.58 -4.72
CA ASN A 356 2.20 25.51 -3.65
C ASN A 356 1.11 25.48 -2.55
N PHE A 357 -0.14 25.34 -2.94
CA PHE A 357 -1.23 25.19 -1.97
C PHE A 357 -1.13 23.88 -1.20
N LEU A 358 -0.79 22.77 -1.88
CA LEU A 358 -0.55 21.49 -1.21
C LEU A 358 0.60 21.57 -0.20
N GLU A 359 1.69 22.28 -0.53
CA GLU A 359 2.79 22.53 0.42
C GLU A 359 2.35 23.35 1.64
N LEU A 360 1.50 24.37 1.47
CA LEU A 360 0.95 25.13 2.59
C LEU A 360 0.06 24.26 3.48
N ILE A 361 -0.80 23.41 2.88
CA ILE A 361 -1.61 22.45 3.64
C ILE A 361 -0.73 21.47 4.43
N GLU A 362 0.40 21.01 3.87
CA GLU A 362 1.35 20.18 4.62
C GLU A 362 1.87 20.92 5.85
N GLN A 363 2.40 22.14 5.66
CA GLN A 363 3.03 22.93 6.71
C GLN A 363 2.05 23.26 7.84
N GLU A 364 0.88 23.77 7.47
CA GLU A 364 -0.14 24.17 8.46
C GLU A 364 -0.84 22.92 9.06
N GLY A 365 -1.04 21.87 8.28
CA GLY A 365 -1.58 20.57 8.74
C GLY A 365 -0.71 19.94 9.81
N VAL A 366 0.61 19.94 9.65
CA VAL A 366 1.56 19.46 10.68
C VAL A 366 1.45 20.29 11.96
N LYS A 367 1.38 21.63 11.87
CA LYS A 367 1.23 22.52 13.02
C LYS A 367 -0.11 22.29 13.75
N CYS A 368 -1.22 22.32 13.01
CA CYS A 368 -2.56 22.14 13.56
C CYS A 368 -2.74 20.78 14.24
N VAL A 369 -2.28 19.68 13.60
CA VAL A 369 -2.36 18.33 14.16
C VAL A 369 -1.49 18.20 15.40
N SER A 370 -0.29 18.78 15.42
CA SER A 370 0.61 18.76 16.59
C SER A 370 -0.01 19.50 17.77
N ALA A 371 -0.57 20.69 17.54
CA ALA A 371 -1.24 21.49 18.54
C ALA A 371 -2.51 20.78 19.10
N PHE A 372 -3.34 20.25 18.19
CA PHE A 372 -4.57 19.53 18.56
C PHE A 372 -4.30 18.29 19.41
N ARG A 373 -3.28 17.51 19.07
CA ARG A 373 -2.88 16.30 19.83
C ARG A 373 -2.12 16.61 21.10
N LYS A 374 -1.73 17.85 21.33
CA LYS A 374 -0.88 18.29 22.46
C LYS A 374 0.38 17.43 22.61
N THR A 375 0.98 17.06 21.48
CA THR A 375 2.15 16.19 21.45
C THR A 375 3.42 16.99 21.28
N THR A 376 4.47 16.58 22.02
CA THR A 376 5.84 17.07 21.81
C THR A 376 6.61 16.23 20.79
N LYS A 377 6.06 15.08 20.39
CA LYS A 377 6.66 14.24 19.35
C LYS A 377 6.44 14.89 17.98
N PRO A 378 7.48 15.02 17.15
CA PRO A 378 7.33 15.53 15.80
C PRO A 378 6.31 14.71 15.00
N ILE A 379 5.62 15.37 14.08
CA ILE A 379 4.69 14.75 13.12
C ILE A 379 5.10 15.22 11.73
N CYS A 380 5.07 14.33 10.74
CA CYS A 380 5.38 14.66 9.34
C CYS A 380 4.26 14.22 8.41
N ALA A 381 4.26 14.74 7.19
CA ALA A 381 3.50 14.18 6.10
C ALA A 381 4.03 12.79 5.74
N ASN A 382 3.15 11.91 5.29
CA ASN A 382 3.51 10.59 4.80
C ASN A 382 3.38 10.51 3.27
N LEU A 383 3.78 9.38 2.70
CA LEU A 383 3.72 9.08 1.26
C LEU A 383 2.38 9.45 0.61
N ASP A 384 1.26 9.17 1.29
CA ASP A 384 -0.08 9.30 0.73
C ASP A 384 -0.48 10.76 0.47
N PHE A 385 0.20 11.71 1.14
CA PHE A 385 -0.06 13.14 0.98
C PHE A 385 0.26 13.64 -0.43
N TYR A 386 1.35 13.15 -1.04
CA TYR A 386 1.79 13.58 -2.37
C TYR A 386 1.45 12.61 -3.50
N SER A 387 1.35 11.31 -3.21
CA SER A 387 1.19 10.29 -4.26
C SER A 387 -0.08 10.46 -5.08
N GLY A 388 -1.20 10.81 -4.44
CA GLY A 388 -2.46 11.07 -5.14
C GLY A 388 -2.39 12.26 -6.09
N PHE A 389 -1.69 13.33 -5.71
CA PHE A 389 -1.51 14.50 -6.55
C PHE A 389 -0.61 14.21 -7.77
N ILE A 390 0.43 13.39 -7.60
CA ILE A 390 1.26 12.95 -8.73
C ILE A 390 0.44 12.06 -9.68
N TYR A 391 -0.34 11.12 -9.17
CA TYR A 391 -1.23 10.29 -10.01
C TYR A 391 -2.21 11.15 -10.83
N GLU A 392 -2.78 12.20 -10.22
CA GLU A 392 -3.64 13.14 -10.92
C GLU A 392 -2.90 13.88 -12.04
N MET A 393 -1.69 14.41 -11.77
CA MET A 393 -0.88 15.12 -12.76
C MET A 393 -0.51 14.26 -13.97
N ILE A 394 -0.25 12.97 -13.77
CA ILE A 394 0.02 12.03 -14.86
C ILE A 394 -1.27 11.44 -15.46
N GLY A 395 -2.43 11.92 -15.02
CA GLY A 395 -3.73 11.58 -15.59
C GLY A 395 -4.21 10.17 -15.29
N LEU A 396 -3.87 9.62 -14.12
CA LEU A 396 -4.36 8.32 -13.67
C LEU A 396 -5.66 8.48 -12.88
N PRO A 397 -6.66 7.61 -13.08
CA PRO A 397 -7.94 7.66 -12.37
C PRO A 397 -7.82 7.12 -10.94
N GLN A 398 -8.64 7.63 -10.04
CA GLN A 398 -8.59 7.26 -8.62
C GLN A 398 -8.89 5.77 -8.35
N GLU A 399 -9.67 5.13 -9.20
CA GLU A 399 -10.03 3.71 -9.09
C GLU A 399 -8.82 2.77 -9.13
N ILE A 400 -7.69 3.23 -9.72
CA ILE A 400 -6.47 2.42 -9.81
C ILE A 400 -5.35 2.85 -8.85
N TYR A 401 -5.53 3.84 -7.98
CA TYR A 401 -4.48 4.28 -7.05
C TYR A 401 -4.05 3.16 -6.10
N THR A 402 -4.99 2.49 -5.44
CA THR A 402 -4.67 1.33 -4.59
C THR A 402 -4.15 0.12 -5.40
N PRO A 403 -4.71 -0.23 -6.58
CA PRO A 403 -4.11 -1.19 -7.49
C PRO A 403 -2.66 -0.90 -7.89
N ILE A 404 -2.29 0.35 -8.20
CA ILE A 404 -0.91 0.74 -8.48
C ILE A 404 -0.01 0.50 -7.25
N PHE A 405 -0.51 0.81 -6.06
CA PHE A 405 0.20 0.49 -4.83
C PHE A 405 0.44 -1.03 -4.69
N ALA A 406 -0.56 -1.87 -5.05
CA ALA A 406 -0.39 -3.32 -5.08
C ALA A 406 0.63 -3.76 -6.13
N MET A 407 0.63 -3.14 -7.33
CA MET A 407 1.58 -3.39 -8.41
C MET A 407 3.03 -3.11 -7.98
N ALA A 408 3.26 -2.12 -7.17
CA ALA A 408 4.56 -1.86 -6.57
C ALA A 408 4.89 -2.88 -5.46
N ARG A 409 3.97 -3.08 -4.53
CA ARG A 409 4.18 -3.85 -3.31
C ARG A 409 4.26 -5.36 -3.52
N ILE A 410 3.81 -5.88 -4.66
CA ILE A 410 3.94 -7.30 -4.99
C ILE A 410 5.40 -7.78 -4.89
N VAL A 411 6.36 -6.94 -5.23
CA VAL A 411 7.79 -7.23 -5.13
C VAL A 411 8.18 -7.49 -3.67
N GLY A 412 7.81 -6.59 -2.76
CA GLY A 412 8.05 -6.77 -1.32
C GLY A 412 7.31 -7.99 -0.76
N TRP A 413 6.06 -8.23 -1.15
CA TRP A 413 5.30 -9.39 -0.69
C TRP A 413 5.94 -10.71 -1.09
N THR A 414 6.37 -10.83 -2.35
CA THR A 414 7.02 -12.05 -2.86
C THR A 414 8.39 -12.26 -2.24
N ALA A 415 9.19 -11.21 -2.06
CA ALA A 415 10.46 -11.27 -1.35
C ALA A 415 10.27 -11.76 0.09
N HIS A 416 9.32 -11.17 0.84
CA HIS A 416 9.01 -11.60 2.20
C HIS A 416 8.47 -13.04 2.28
N ARG A 417 7.70 -13.49 1.29
CA ARG A 417 7.26 -14.87 1.21
C ARG A 417 8.42 -15.84 1.00
N ILE A 418 9.33 -15.52 0.05
CA ILE A 418 10.54 -16.32 -0.18
C ILE A 418 11.36 -16.40 1.11
N GLU A 419 11.57 -15.28 1.81
CA GLU A 419 12.30 -15.27 3.08
C GLU A 419 11.59 -16.13 4.14
N GLU A 420 10.25 -15.96 4.33
CA GLU A 420 9.48 -16.72 5.33
C GLU A 420 9.55 -18.24 5.14
N LEU A 421 9.69 -18.69 3.89
CA LEU A 421 9.76 -20.10 3.55
C LEU A 421 11.19 -20.66 3.56
N ASN A 422 12.23 -19.82 3.68
CA ASN A 422 13.63 -20.25 3.52
C ASN A 422 14.55 -20.02 4.72
N PHE A 423 14.14 -19.28 5.79
CA PHE A 423 15.01 -19.14 6.97
C PHE A 423 14.98 -20.39 7.86
N GLU A 424 16.05 -20.61 8.61
CA GLU A 424 16.14 -21.74 9.55
C GLU A 424 15.24 -21.53 10.77
N GLY A 425 14.66 -22.63 11.28
CA GLY A 425 13.83 -22.60 12.49
C GLY A 425 12.43 -21.99 12.30
N ARG A 426 11.97 -21.82 11.05
CA ARG A 426 10.64 -21.30 10.72
C ARG A 426 9.53 -22.07 11.41
N ARG A 427 8.52 -21.35 11.90
CA ARG A 427 7.34 -21.91 12.57
C ARG A 427 6.08 -21.17 12.10
N ILE A 428 4.93 -21.82 12.25
CA ILE A 428 3.64 -21.16 12.03
C ILE A 428 3.51 -19.97 12.99
N ILE A 429 3.22 -18.80 12.47
CA ILE A 429 3.00 -17.58 13.25
C ILE A 429 1.64 -17.69 13.93
N ARG A 430 1.63 -17.87 15.26
CA ARG A 430 0.42 -18.04 16.08
C ARG A 430 0.51 -17.19 17.36
N PRO A 431 -0.11 -16.02 17.39
CA PRO A 431 -0.20 -15.24 18.63
C PRO A 431 -1.18 -15.91 19.62
N ALA A 432 -1.01 -15.61 20.91
CA ALA A 432 -1.95 -16.02 21.95
C ALA A 432 -3.10 -15.01 22.08
N TYR A 433 -4.31 -15.52 22.35
CA TYR A 433 -5.48 -14.72 22.69
C TYR A 433 -6.01 -15.11 24.07
N LYS A 434 -6.32 -14.12 24.90
CA LYS A 434 -6.94 -14.33 26.23
C LYS A 434 -8.45 -14.25 26.10
N ASN A 435 -9.13 -15.35 26.39
CA ASN A 435 -10.59 -15.33 26.58
C ASN A 435 -10.90 -14.71 27.96
N ILE A 436 -11.77 -13.70 27.96
CA ILE A 436 -12.20 -12.97 29.16
C ILE A 436 -13.60 -13.36 29.64
N LEU A 437 -14.27 -14.28 28.98
CA LEU A 437 -15.57 -14.78 29.41
C LEU A 437 -15.39 -15.83 30.51
N GLU A 438 -16.31 -15.83 31.46
CA GLU A 438 -16.44 -16.90 32.44
C GLU A 438 -16.93 -18.19 31.78
N GLN A 439 -16.53 -19.32 32.36
CA GLN A 439 -17.01 -20.62 31.89
C GLN A 439 -18.50 -20.75 32.20
N LYS A 440 -19.26 -21.24 31.22
CA LYS A 440 -20.70 -21.48 31.31
C LYS A 440 -21.00 -22.93 31.13
N SER A 441 -21.95 -23.44 31.93
CA SER A 441 -22.49 -24.79 31.68
C SER A 441 -23.42 -24.78 30.48
N TYR A 442 -23.38 -25.87 29.71
CA TYR A 442 -24.35 -26.06 28.65
C TYR A 442 -25.75 -26.27 29.22
N VAL A 443 -26.72 -25.55 28.71
CA VAL A 443 -28.13 -25.69 29.01
C VAL A 443 -28.80 -26.37 27.81
N PRO A 444 -29.51 -27.53 28.01
CA PRO A 444 -30.22 -28.18 26.93
C PRO A 444 -31.27 -27.28 26.29
N ILE A 445 -31.54 -27.44 24.98
CA ILE A 445 -32.45 -26.55 24.25
C ILE A 445 -33.87 -26.48 24.84
N LYS A 446 -34.31 -27.54 25.49
CA LYS A 446 -35.62 -27.57 26.15
C LYS A 446 -35.70 -26.73 27.44
N ASP A 447 -34.56 -26.37 28.00
CA ASP A 447 -34.43 -25.71 29.29
C ASP A 447 -33.93 -24.26 29.15
N ARG A 448 -33.89 -23.74 27.91
CA ARG A 448 -33.45 -22.37 27.59
C ARG A 448 -34.58 -21.38 27.58
#